data_6e34ed1cb90a67554a4cdb4b4977b7c2
#
_entry.id   6e34ed1cb90a67554a4cdb4b4977b7c2
#
_cell.length_a   1.000
_cell.length_b   1.000
_cell.length_c   1.000
_cell.angle_alpha   90.00
_cell.angle_beta   90.00
_cell.angle_gamma   90.00
#
_symmetry.space_group_name_H-M   'P 1'
#
loop_
_entity.id
_entity.type
_entity.pdbx_description
1 polymer ?
#
loop_
_entity_poly.entity_id
_entity_poly.type
_entity_poly.pdbx_seq_one_letter_code
_entity_poly.pdbx_strand_id
1 'polypeptide(L)'
;MREIIKYSTHMQVPDYEIGDCGALEGILSKYNKLYHRREPIAMDYNEDTSTLYIPSGLGQDYVRYLLQRNVVENESFDSYQPMSIRLTGFPRSELQNDLIKFLIGLDKYQFNRNLTQLVGNAETGEGKTFCAIAALAFLQMKTIIIVNRKNIVKNWIDSIDQYTDIDRRRILELNSSNIAKIMKNPTLTKKYRIYVVTHRTLWSNGNTHGWDFIGSLFRNLGVGLKIYDEAHMEFHNMMMIDFYTNTRKTFYLTANMERSGWDENNVFQRVFKSVPRFDQVKLGYTESKRHITMFVNKYNSHPSVKDMSACKGVQGFNKNSYSDYQVERDDQFFDILDRYVDMMTVKKGYRTLILVSKISSCEIIKEHFAQLYPNLSIGVYNSSIDKKEKQRVLDEDELIISTSASLGFSETIANLRVAINCEAFRSKITGNQASGRLRRLGDDIMCYYIELVDTGFSSIRAQFKEREARYKTQFKEIIYIK
;
A
#
# COMPACT_ATOMS: atom_id res chain seq x y z
N MET A 1 16.38 8.74 -36.85
CA MET A 1 15.62 8.29 -35.65
C MET A 1 14.66 9.39 -35.26
N ARG A 2 13.40 9.04 -34.98
CA ARG A 2 12.38 10.01 -34.55
C ARG A 2 12.67 10.49 -33.13
N GLU A 3 12.14 11.66 -32.75
CA GLU A 3 12.28 12.20 -31.43
C GLU A 3 11.52 11.34 -30.39
N ILE A 4 11.96 11.38 -29.14
CA ILE A 4 11.28 10.75 -28.02
C ILE A 4 10.13 11.67 -27.59
N ILE A 5 8.93 11.13 -27.45
CA ILE A 5 7.75 11.90 -27.06
C ILE A 5 7.45 11.67 -25.59
N LYS A 6 7.49 12.75 -24.79
CA LYS A 6 7.18 12.69 -23.35
C LYS A 6 5.70 13.03 -23.13
N TYR A 7 4.99 12.10 -22.52
CA TYR A 7 3.61 12.23 -22.02
C TYR A 7 3.56 12.50 -20.52
N SER A 8 2.37 12.54 -19.96
CA SER A 8 2.15 12.86 -18.54
C SER A 8 2.89 11.93 -17.55
N THR A 9 2.90 10.63 -17.82
CA THR A 9 3.48 9.61 -16.95
C THR A 9 4.56 8.76 -17.60
N HIS A 10 4.70 8.84 -18.91
CA HIS A 10 5.63 8.00 -19.70
C HIS A 10 6.30 8.76 -20.82
N MET A 11 7.29 8.13 -21.43
CA MET A 11 7.90 8.54 -22.69
C MET A 11 7.77 7.40 -23.69
N GLN A 12 7.51 7.74 -24.95
CA GLN A 12 7.52 6.83 -26.08
C GLN A 12 8.80 7.04 -26.88
N VAL A 13 9.54 5.97 -27.10
CA VAL A 13 10.76 5.92 -27.87
C VAL A 13 10.46 5.19 -29.18
N PRO A 14 10.07 5.89 -30.26
CA PRO A 14 9.79 5.26 -31.53
C PRO A 14 11.07 4.76 -32.22
N ASP A 15 10.95 3.88 -33.19
CA ASP A 15 12.07 3.28 -33.93
C ASP A 15 13.13 2.70 -32.96
N TYR A 16 12.69 1.92 -31.97
CA TYR A 16 13.53 1.25 -30.99
C TYR A 16 13.55 -0.25 -31.27
N GLU A 17 14.72 -0.88 -31.19
CA GLU A 17 14.86 -2.33 -31.17
C GLU A 17 15.36 -2.79 -29.79
N ILE A 18 14.86 -3.94 -29.33
CA ILE A 18 15.32 -4.52 -28.05
C ILE A 18 16.81 -4.83 -28.18
N GLY A 19 17.60 -4.29 -27.25
CA GLY A 19 19.05 -4.35 -27.28
C GLY A 19 19.75 -3.06 -27.71
N ASP A 20 19.02 -2.06 -28.27
CA ASP A 20 19.58 -0.76 -28.67
C ASP A 20 20.26 -0.04 -27.50
N CYS A 21 19.72 -0.16 -26.30
CA CYS A 21 20.31 0.42 -25.10
C CYS A 21 20.21 -0.52 -23.89
N GLY A 22 21.12 -1.46 -23.79
CA GLY A 22 21.17 -2.41 -22.67
C GLY A 22 21.30 -1.74 -21.30
N ALA A 23 21.86 -0.52 -21.23
CA ALA A 23 21.91 0.26 -19.98
C ALA A 23 20.50 0.71 -19.55
N LEU A 24 19.66 1.19 -20.46
CA LEU A 24 18.28 1.58 -20.20
C LEU A 24 17.44 0.36 -19.81
N GLU A 25 17.50 -0.69 -20.60
CA GLU A 25 16.77 -1.93 -20.35
C GLU A 25 17.17 -2.57 -19.02
N GLY A 26 18.47 -2.57 -18.71
CA GLY A 26 18.98 -3.09 -17.46
C GLY A 26 18.49 -2.37 -16.22
N ILE A 27 18.34 -1.05 -16.26
CA ILE A 27 17.86 -0.26 -15.13
C ILE A 27 16.34 -0.35 -14.91
N LEU A 28 15.58 -0.78 -15.92
CA LEU A 28 14.13 -0.96 -15.89
C LEU A 28 13.69 -2.42 -15.68
N SER A 29 14.66 -3.32 -15.50
CA SER A 29 14.45 -4.75 -15.34
C SER A 29 14.95 -5.25 -14.00
N LYS A 30 14.30 -6.28 -13.46
CA LYS A 30 14.77 -7.03 -12.29
C LYS A 30 15.43 -8.34 -12.71
N TYR A 31 16.36 -8.84 -11.90
CA TYR A 31 16.94 -10.17 -12.13
C TYR A 31 16.04 -11.25 -11.55
N ASN A 32 15.55 -12.15 -12.42
CA ASN A 32 14.80 -13.32 -11.99
C ASN A 32 15.76 -14.48 -11.74
N LYS A 33 15.94 -14.85 -10.47
CA LYS A 33 16.84 -15.92 -10.03
C LYS A 33 16.41 -17.30 -10.53
N LEU A 34 15.09 -17.53 -10.74
CA LEU A 34 14.58 -18.83 -11.17
C LEU A 34 14.93 -19.11 -12.63
N TYR A 35 14.83 -18.08 -13.48
CA TYR A 35 15.07 -18.20 -14.93
C TYR A 35 16.44 -17.68 -15.36
N HIS A 36 17.28 -17.22 -14.40
CA HIS A 36 18.60 -16.65 -14.64
C HIS A 36 18.64 -15.56 -15.72
N ARG A 37 17.59 -14.76 -15.82
CA ARG A 37 17.47 -13.66 -16.78
C ARG A 37 16.90 -12.38 -16.14
N ARG A 38 17.13 -11.25 -16.85
CA ARG A 38 16.46 -10.01 -16.49
C ARG A 38 15.04 -9.99 -17.07
N GLU A 39 14.09 -9.52 -16.26
CA GLU A 39 12.68 -9.36 -16.64
C GLU A 39 12.30 -7.89 -16.56
N PRO A 40 11.74 -7.29 -17.61
CA PRO A 40 11.29 -5.91 -17.57
C PRO A 40 10.14 -5.77 -16.58
N ILE A 41 10.20 -4.73 -15.74
CA ILE A 41 9.14 -4.41 -14.75
C ILE A 41 8.67 -2.97 -14.84
N ALA A 42 9.42 -2.12 -15.53
CA ALA A 42 9.10 -0.70 -15.73
C ALA A 42 9.38 -0.24 -17.16
N MET A 43 9.18 -1.11 -18.13
CA MET A 43 9.16 -0.78 -19.56
C MET A 43 8.21 -1.74 -20.29
N ASP A 44 7.70 -1.32 -21.42
CA ASP A 44 6.91 -2.14 -22.33
C ASP A 44 7.33 -1.87 -23.78
N TYR A 45 7.32 -2.89 -24.63
CA TYR A 45 7.73 -2.79 -26.01
C TYR A 45 6.62 -3.25 -26.94
N ASN A 46 6.19 -2.37 -27.82
CA ASN A 46 5.21 -2.67 -28.85
C ASN A 46 5.95 -3.04 -30.15
N GLU A 47 5.94 -4.33 -30.50
CA GLU A 47 6.60 -4.87 -31.68
C GLU A 47 5.98 -4.33 -32.96
N ASP A 48 4.65 -4.13 -33.04
CA ASP A 48 3.94 -3.67 -34.22
C ASP A 48 4.36 -2.24 -34.64
N THR A 49 4.69 -1.40 -33.66
CA THR A 49 5.08 -0.01 -33.87
C THR A 49 6.55 0.27 -33.64
N SER A 50 7.34 -0.75 -33.27
CA SER A 50 8.75 -0.61 -32.83
C SER A 50 8.93 0.53 -31.83
N THR A 51 8.04 0.58 -30.83
CA THR A 51 8.02 1.65 -29.85
C THR A 51 8.26 1.11 -28.44
N LEU A 52 9.28 1.65 -27.76
CA LEU A 52 9.52 1.37 -26.34
C LEU A 52 8.81 2.41 -25.48
N TYR A 53 8.07 1.94 -24.48
CA TYR A 53 7.44 2.76 -23.44
C TYR A 53 8.28 2.71 -22.17
N ILE A 54 8.61 3.89 -21.62
CA ILE A 54 9.41 4.03 -20.39
C ILE A 54 8.81 5.11 -19.49
N PRO A 55 9.06 5.06 -18.16
CA PRO A 55 8.51 6.06 -17.23
C PRO A 55 9.13 7.45 -17.43
N SER A 56 8.30 8.49 -17.45
CA SER A 56 8.80 9.89 -17.56
C SER A 56 9.54 10.36 -16.31
N GLY A 57 9.29 9.72 -15.17
CA GLY A 57 9.98 10.03 -13.90
C GLY A 57 11.46 9.61 -13.85
N LEU A 58 12.00 8.93 -14.86
CA LEU A 58 13.44 8.78 -15.06
C LEU A 58 14.15 10.13 -15.25
N GLY A 59 13.42 11.13 -15.79
CA GLY A 59 13.95 12.43 -16.16
C GLY A 59 14.41 12.47 -17.61
N GLN A 60 13.95 13.48 -18.32
CA GLN A 60 14.21 13.63 -19.77
C GLN A 60 15.71 13.79 -20.10
N ASP A 61 16.48 14.49 -19.27
CA ASP A 61 17.91 14.68 -19.53
C ASP A 61 18.70 13.37 -19.41
N TYR A 62 18.30 12.51 -18.48
CA TYR A 62 18.90 11.19 -18.32
C TYR A 62 18.58 10.28 -19.51
N VAL A 63 17.33 10.27 -19.96
CA VAL A 63 16.92 9.50 -21.14
C VAL A 63 17.58 10.03 -22.42
N ARG A 64 17.67 11.35 -22.58
CA ARG A 64 18.41 12.01 -23.68
C ARG A 64 19.87 11.58 -23.70
N TYR A 65 20.51 11.55 -22.53
CA TYR A 65 21.90 11.12 -22.40
C TYR A 65 22.11 9.64 -22.82
N LEU A 66 21.24 8.74 -22.34
CA LEU A 66 21.36 7.32 -22.64
C LEU A 66 21.08 6.99 -24.10
N LEU A 67 20.09 7.61 -24.71
CA LEU A 67 19.64 7.28 -26.07
C LEU A 67 20.22 8.20 -27.15
N GLN A 68 20.91 9.27 -26.76
CA GLN A 68 21.44 10.28 -27.68
C GLN A 68 20.36 10.83 -28.66
N ARG A 69 19.12 10.99 -28.15
CA ARG A 69 17.95 11.44 -28.91
C ARG A 69 17.25 12.59 -28.18
N ASN A 70 16.68 13.53 -28.94
CA ASN A 70 15.89 14.61 -28.39
C ASN A 70 14.60 14.11 -27.76
N VAL A 71 14.20 14.76 -26.66
CA VAL A 71 12.91 14.53 -25.98
C VAL A 71 12.04 15.76 -26.20
N VAL A 72 10.86 15.55 -26.75
CA VAL A 72 9.84 16.59 -27.00
C VAL A 72 8.64 16.32 -26.09
N GLU A 73 8.16 17.35 -25.41
CA GLU A 73 6.97 17.24 -24.56
C GLU A 73 5.70 17.25 -25.41
N ASN A 74 4.83 16.27 -25.16
CA ASN A 74 3.48 16.32 -25.67
C ASN A 74 2.63 17.22 -24.75
N GLU A 75 2.29 18.40 -25.22
CA GLU A 75 1.50 19.38 -24.46
C GLU A 75 0.01 19.02 -24.38
N SER A 76 -0.46 18.04 -25.17
CA SER A 76 -1.85 17.59 -25.14
C SER A 76 -2.07 16.47 -24.11
N PHE A 77 -3.23 16.50 -23.46
CA PHE A 77 -3.71 15.44 -22.59
C PHE A 77 -4.98 14.83 -23.17
N ASP A 78 -5.33 13.63 -22.70
CA ASP A 78 -6.64 13.06 -22.99
C ASP A 78 -7.73 14.04 -22.52
N SER A 79 -8.75 14.22 -23.36
CA SER A 79 -9.87 15.11 -23.03
C SER A 79 -10.55 14.63 -21.75
N TYR A 80 -10.68 15.52 -20.78
CA TYR A 80 -11.33 15.22 -19.50
C TYR A 80 -12.50 16.17 -19.24
N GLN A 81 -13.43 15.71 -18.40
CA GLN A 81 -14.58 16.49 -18.01
C GLN A 81 -14.39 17.12 -16.62
N PRO A 82 -14.77 18.39 -16.45
CA PRO A 82 -14.82 18.98 -15.11
C PRO A 82 -15.93 18.32 -14.29
N MET A 83 -15.80 18.42 -12.98
CA MET A 83 -16.86 18.04 -12.04
C MET A 83 -17.09 19.18 -11.05
N SER A 84 -18.26 19.22 -10.44
CA SER A 84 -18.55 20.12 -9.32
C SER A 84 -18.71 19.27 -8.07
N ILE A 85 -17.82 19.48 -7.11
CA ILE A 85 -17.79 18.78 -5.83
C ILE A 85 -17.19 19.69 -4.78
N ARG A 86 -17.74 19.71 -3.57
CA ARG A 86 -17.23 20.47 -2.43
C ARG A 86 -16.75 19.54 -1.34
N LEU A 87 -15.63 19.90 -0.72
CA LEU A 87 -15.13 19.26 0.47
C LEU A 87 -16.00 19.68 1.67
N THR A 88 -16.45 18.71 2.47
CA THR A 88 -17.22 18.93 3.71
C THR A 88 -16.39 18.71 4.96
N GLY A 89 -15.23 18.07 4.84
CA GLY A 89 -14.28 17.81 5.93
C GLY A 89 -13.17 18.86 6.02
N PHE A 90 -12.42 18.82 7.13
CA PHE A 90 -11.28 19.71 7.38
C PHE A 90 -10.02 18.91 7.68
N PRO A 91 -8.80 19.41 7.31
CA PRO A 91 -7.54 18.82 7.72
C PRO A 91 -7.45 18.76 9.26
N ARG A 92 -7.01 17.63 9.80
CA ARG A 92 -6.86 17.42 11.24
C ARG A 92 -5.46 17.77 11.77
N SER A 93 -4.50 17.97 10.87
CA SER A 93 -3.12 18.25 11.22
C SER A 93 -2.45 19.14 10.18
N GLU A 94 -1.35 19.76 10.57
CA GLU A 94 -0.51 20.56 9.67
C GLU A 94 0.04 19.68 8.52
N LEU A 95 0.41 18.43 8.81
CA LEU A 95 0.83 17.46 7.79
C LEU A 95 -0.23 17.29 6.70
N GLN A 96 -1.51 17.09 7.08
CA GLN A 96 -2.58 16.94 6.11
C GLN A 96 -2.76 18.21 5.27
N ASN A 97 -2.73 19.36 5.92
CA ASN A 97 -2.84 20.65 5.24
C ASN A 97 -1.71 20.86 4.23
N ASP A 98 -0.47 20.58 4.62
CA ASP A 98 0.70 20.71 3.75
C ASP A 98 0.71 19.66 2.62
N LEU A 99 0.28 18.42 2.88
CA LEU A 99 0.14 17.41 1.83
C LEU A 99 -0.93 17.83 0.79
N ILE A 100 -2.06 18.39 1.24
CA ILE A 100 -3.09 18.91 0.33
C ILE A 100 -2.50 20.05 -0.52
N LYS A 101 -1.85 21.04 0.09
CA LYS A 101 -1.19 22.15 -0.61
C LYS A 101 -0.16 21.66 -1.62
N PHE A 102 0.62 20.64 -1.25
CA PHE A 102 1.58 20.00 -2.14
C PHE A 102 0.89 19.39 -3.38
N LEU A 103 -0.17 18.62 -3.19
CA LEU A 103 -0.88 17.92 -4.28
C LEU A 103 -1.55 18.89 -5.26
N ILE A 104 -2.09 20.01 -4.76
CA ILE A 104 -2.81 20.99 -5.60
C ILE A 104 -1.92 22.15 -6.07
N GLY A 105 -0.69 22.26 -5.56
CA GLY A 105 0.24 23.30 -5.94
C GLY A 105 -0.13 24.67 -5.35
N LEU A 106 -0.26 24.77 -4.03
CA LEU A 106 -0.46 26.02 -3.30
C LEU A 106 0.78 26.42 -2.48
N ASP A 107 0.83 27.69 -2.12
CA ASP A 107 1.89 28.31 -1.30
C ASP A 107 3.30 27.96 -1.81
N LYS A 108 4.18 27.49 -0.96
CA LYS A 108 5.55 27.09 -1.32
C LYS A 108 5.63 26.00 -2.39
N TYR A 109 4.49 25.35 -2.72
CA TYR A 109 4.38 24.30 -3.72
C TYR A 109 3.75 24.77 -5.04
N GLN A 110 3.71 26.07 -5.33
CA GLN A 110 3.02 26.62 -6.51
C GLN A 110 3.48 26.00 -7.84
N PHE A 111 4.75 25.63 -7.96
CA PHE A 111 5.28 24.95 -9.16
C PHE A 111 4.59 23.58 -9.43
N ASN A 112 4.05 22.91 -8.40
CA ASN A 112 3.36 21.64 -8.55
C ASN A 112 2.03 21.74 -9.31
N ARG A 113 1.47 22.95 -9.44
CA ARG A 113 0.20 23.16 -10.14
C ARG A 113 0.24 22.62 -11.57
N ASN A 114 1.34 22.83 -12.27
CA ASN A 114 1.52 22.43 -13.65
C ASN A 114 2.13 21.04 -13.82
N LEU A 115 2.63 20.42 -12.75
CA LEU A 115 3.21 19.10 -12.82
C LEU A 115 2.14 18.02 -13.02
N THR A 116 2.48 17.02 -13.81
CA THR A 116 1.59 15.92 -14.17
C THR A 116 1.66 14.78 -13.17
N GLN A 117 2.74 14.65 -12.42
CA GLN A 117 3.01 13.56 -11.48
C GLN A 117 3.45 14.07 -10.13
N LEU A 118 2.87 13.55 -9.06
CA LEU A 118 3.22 13.88 -7.68
C LEU A 118 3.16 12.64 -6.79
N VAL A 119 4.15 12.48 -5.91
CA VAL A 119 4.19 11.40 -4.91
C VAL A 119 3.83 11.95 -3.54
N GLY A 120 2.77 11.42 -2.94
CA GLY A 120 2.38 11.68 -1.55
C GLY A 120 2.86 10.56 -0.64
N ASN A 121 4.07 10.70 -0.04
CA ASN A 121 4.61 9.74 0.91
C ASN A 121 4.35 10.19 2.35
N ALA A 122 3.30 9.62 2.94
CA ALA A 122 2.94 9.83 4.33
C ALA A 122 2.57 8.49 4.99
N GLU A 123 2.85 8.35 6.28
CA GLU A 123 2.65 7.07 7.00
C GLU A 123 1.19 6.61 7.01
N THR A 124 1.00 5.33 7.32
CA THR A 124 -0.35 4.76 7.48
C THR A 124 -1.05 5.42 8.67
N GLY A 125 -2.30 5.83 8.49
CA GLY A 125 -3.08 6.51 9.53
C GLY A 125 -3.04 8.04 9.47
N GLU A 126 -2.12 8.65 8.71
CA GLU A 126 -2.01 10.11 8.57
C GLU A 126 -3.12 10.75 7.71
N GLY A 127 -4.00 9.94 7.14
CA GLY A 127 -5.15 10.43 6.38
C GLY A 127 -4.85 10.77 4.93
N LYS A 128 -3.93 10.06 4.27
CA LYS A 128 -3.65 10.20 2.82
C LYS A 128 -4.91 10.19 1.97
N THR A 129 -5.87 9.30 2.28
CA THR A 129 -7.16 9.20 1.61
C THR A 129 -7.93 10.52 1.68
N PHE A 130 -8.03 11.12 2.88
CA PHE A 130 -8.67 12.43 3.07
C PHE A 130 -7.93 13.53 2.28
N CYS A 131 -6.59 13.55 2.32
CA CYS A 131 -5.81 14.55 1.58
C CYS A 131 -6.03 14.45 0.07
N ALA A 132 -6.10 13.24 -0.46
CA ALA A 132 -6.38 13.03 -1.88
C ALA A 132 -7.83 13.42 -2.25
N ILE A 133 -8.81 13.15 -1.38
CA ILE A 133 -10.20 13.60 -1.56
C ILE A 133 -10.29 15.13 -1.53
N ALA A 134 -9.58 15.79 -0.62
CA ALA A 134 -9.50 17.24 -0.59
C ALA A 134 -8.87 17.79 -1.87
N ALA A 135 -7.78 17.18 -2.33
CA ALA A 135 -7.12 17.59 -3.58
C ALA A 135 -8.03 17.39 -4.81
N LEU A 136 -8.73 16.29 -4.94
CA LEU A 136 -9.66 16.07 -6.06
C LEU A 136 -10.84 17.06 -6.02
N ALA A 137 -11.36 17.39 -4.82
CA ALA A 137 -12.41 18.39 -4.65
C ALA A 137 -11.93 19.80 -5.02
N PHE A 138 -10.64 20.10 -4.81
CA PHE A 138 -10.05 21.37 -5.25
C PHE A 138 -9.81 21.42 -6.78
N LEU A 139 -9.30 20.32 -7.34
CA LEU A 139 -8.94 20.26 -8.77
C LEU A 139 -10.15 20.17 -9.70
N GLN A 140 -11.31 19.74 -9.23
CA GLN A 140 -12.57 19.68 -9.99
C GLN A 140 -12.47 18.85 -11.29
N MET A 141 -11.63 17.82 -11.33
CA MET A 141 -11.44 16.93 -12.48
C MET A 141 -12.13 15.60 -12.23
N LYS A 142 -12.82 15.06 -13.25
CA LYS A 142 -13.27 13.66 -13.18
C LYS A 142 -12.08 12.77 -12.79
N THR A 143 -12.29 11.90 -11.84
CA THR A 143 -11.21 11.17 -11.18
C THR A 143 -11.37 9.66 -11.26
N ILE A 144 -10.27 8.94 -11.48
CA ILE A 144 -10.18 7.50 -11.28
C ILE A 144 -9.22 7.19 -10.13
N ILE A 145 -9.67 6.34 -9.22
CA ILE A 145 -8.90 5.89 -8.05
C ILE A 145 -8.62 4.41 -8.22
N ILE A 146 -7.34 4.04 -8.23
CA ILE A 146 -6.87 2.69 -8.49
C ILE A 146 -6.29 2.13 -7.20
N VAL A 147 -6.86 1.03 -6.74
CA VAL A 147 -6.53 0.41 -5.45
C VAL A 147 -6.07 -1.04 -5.64
N ASN A 148 -5.34 -1.58 -4.67
CA ASN A 148 -4.77 -2.92 -4.76
C ASN A 148 -5.77 -4.05 -4.43
N ARG A 149 -6.83 -3.78 -3.64
CA ARG A 149 -7.79 -4.80 -3.18
C ARG A 149 -9.23 -4.32 -3.21
N LYS A 150 -10.16 -5.28 -3.36
CA LYS A 150 -11.61 -5.02 -3.47
C LYS A 150 -12.23 -4.39 -2.21
N ASN A 151 -11.76 -4.78 -1.02
CA ASN A 151 -12.25 -4.18 0.23
C ASN A 151 -11.91 -2.68 0.36
N ILE A 152 -10.78 -2.25 -0.24
CA ILE A 152 -10.37 -0.85 -0.25
C ILE A 152 -11.27 0.02 -1.13
N VAL A 153 -11.86 -0.57 -2.18
CA VAL A 153 -12.83 0.14 -3.04
C VAL A 153 -13.96 0.73 -2.21
N LYS A 154 -14.56 -0.09 -1.33
CA LYS A 154 -15.64 0.38 -0.45
C LYS A 154 -15.17 1.50 0.48
N ASN A 155 -13.99 1.36 1.08
CA ASN A 155 -13.46 2.37 2.00
C ASN A 155 -13.25 3.73 1.31
N TRP A 156 -12.78 3.72 0.06
CA TRP A 156 -12.66 4.96 -0.72
C TRP A 156 -14.03 5.56 -1.03
N ILE A 157 -15.01 4.75 -1.47
CA ILE A 157 -16.38 5.23 -1.76
C ILE A 157 -17.01 5.82 -0.50
N ASP A 158 -16.92 5.14 0.64
CA ASP A 158 -17.48 5.61 1.91
C ASP A 158 -16.75 6.89 2.40
N SER A 159 -15.43 6.99 2.21
CA SER A 159 -14.68 8.21 2.54
C SER A 159 -15.04 9.39 1.65
N ILE A 160 -15.27 9.19 0.35
CA ILE A 160 -15.71 10.24 -0.56
C ILE A 160 -17.09 10.75 -0.17
N ASP A 161 -18.01 9.83 0.13
CA ASP A 161 -19.36 10.14 0.61
C ASP A 161 -19.34 10.93 1.94
N GLN A 162 -18.44 10.56 2.85
CA GLN A 162 -18.27 11.21 4.14
C GLN A 162 -17.70 12.63 4.05
N TYR A 163 -16.73 12.85 3.16
CA TYR A 163 -15.95 14.10 3.14
C TYR A 163 -16.30 15.04 1.99
N THR A 164 -17.31 14.72 1.19
CA THR A 164 -17.75 15.58 0.08
C THR A 164 -19.28 15.63 -0.03
N ASP A 165 -19.78 16.61 -0.79
CA ASP A 165 -21.20 16.75 -1.10
C ASP A 165 -21.65 15.98 -2.35
N ILE A 166 -20.83 15.05 -2.85
CA ILE A 166 -21.16 14.30 -4.06
C ILE A 166 -22.28 13.28 -3.79
N ASP A 167 -23.26 13.22 -4.68
CA ASP A 167 -24.25 12.14 -4.65
C ASP A 167 -23.53 10.79 -4.92
N ARG A 168 -23.66 9.83 -3.98
CA ARG A 168 -23.07 8.49 -4.07
C ARG A 168 -23.36 7.79 -5.40
N ARG A 169 -24.51 8.05 -6.03
CA ARG A 169 -24.89 7.52 -7.35
C ARG A 169 -24.01 8.02 -8.48
N ARG A 170 -23.20 9.05 -8.26
CA ARG A 170 -22.21 9.58 -9.20
C ARG A 170 -20.81 8.96 -9.04
N ILE A 171 -20.65 8.04 -8.10
CA ILE A 171 -19.43 7.25 -7.88
C ILE A 171 -19.67 5.84 -8.43
N LEU A 172 -18.80 5.35 -9.28
CA LEU A 172 -18.90 4.01 -9.88
C LEU A 172 -17.72 3.13 -9.51
N GLU A 173 -18.01 1.99 -8.88
CA GLU A 173 -17.02 0.89 -8.82
C GLU A 173 -16.92 0.25 -10.20
N LEU A 174 -15.74 0.30 -10.82
CA LEU A 174 -15.48 -0.36 -12.11
C LEU A 174 -15.17 -1.85 -11.90
N ASN A 175 -15.90 -2.67 -12.63
CA ASN A 175 -15.65 -4.10 -12.79
C ASN A 175 -15.69 -4.47 -14.28
N SER A 176 -15.27 -5.68 -14.65
CA SER A 176 -15.19 -6.08 -16.08
C SER A 176 -16.53 -5.98 -16.80
N SER A 177 -17.65 -6.24 -16.12
CA SER A 177 -18.99 -6.15 -16.74
C SER A 177 -19.37 -4.71 -17.09
N ASN A 178 -19.18 -3.75 -16.19
CA ASN A 178 -19.51 -2.36 -16.49
C ASN A 178 -18.48 -1.68 -17.37
N ILE A 179 -17.21 -2.10 -17.34
CA ILE A 179 -16.19 -1.69 -18.32
C ILE A 179 -16.65 -2.08 -19.73
N ALA A 180 -17.05 -3.34 -19.96
CA ALA A 180 -17.54 -3.79 -21.25
C ALA A 180 -18.76 -2.99 -21.75
N LYS A 181 -19.69 -2.61 -20.83
CA LYS A 181 -20.83 -1.75 -21.18
C LYS A 181 -20.39 -0.34 -21.57
N ILE A 182 -19.45 0.26 -20.85
CA ILE A 182 -18.91 1.59 -21.14
C ILE A 182 -18.18 1.60 -22.47
N MET A 183 -17.39 0.56 -22.78
CA MET A 183 -16.69 0.47 -24.06
C MET A 183 -17.65 0.37 -25.25
N LYS A 184 -18.80 -0.28 -25.07
CA LYS A 184 -19.88 -0.35 -26.10
C LYS A 184 -20.67 0.96 -26.18
N ASN A 185 -20.88 1.64 -25.07
CA ASN A 185 -21.64 2.88 -25.01
C ASN A 185 -20.99 3.89 -24.05
N PRO A 186 -20.07 4.73 -24.51
CA PRO A 186 -19.38 5.73 -23.70
C PRO A 186 -20.30 6.76 -23.05
N THR A 187 -21.52 6.96 -23.59
CA THR A 187 -22.47 7.93 -23.01
C THR A 187 -22.91 7.60 -21.60
N LEU A 188 -22.80 6.33 -21.19
CA LEU A 188 -23.07 5.88 -19.82
C LEU A 188 -22.18 6.59 -18.77
N THR A 189 -21.03 7.11 -19.18
CA THR A 189 -20.09 7.79 -18.29
C THR A 189 -20.51 9.20 -17.93
N LYS A 190 -21.48 9.81 -18.63
CA LYS A 190 -21.93 11.20 -18.41
C LYS A 190 -22.45 11.45 -16.99
N LYS A 191 -23.07 10.45 -16.38
CA LYS A 191 -23.64 10.55 -15.02
C LYS A 191 -22.59 10.42 -13.90
N TYR A 192 -21.46 9.78 -14.15
CA TYR A 192 -20.44 9.52 -13.13
C TYR A 192 -19.40 10.62 -13.09
N ARG A 193 -18.80 10.83 -11.92
CA ARG A 193 -17.76 11.83 -11.65
C ARG A 193 -16.49 11.19 -11.11
N ILE A 194 -16.65 10.13 -10.32
CA ILE A 194 -15.54 9.42 -9.70
C ILE A 194 -15.67 7.93 -9.99
N TYR A 195 -14.57 7.31 -10.34
CA TYR A 195 -14.45 5.88 -10.57
C TYR A 195 -13.47 5.28 -9.57
N VAL A 196 -13.81 4.13 -9.00
CA VAL A 196 -12.90 3.37 -8.14
C VAL A 196 -12.73 1.98 -8.71
N VAL A 197 -11.49 1.52 -8.86
CA VAL A 197 -11.17 0.26 -9.55
C VAL A 197 -9.97 -0.42 -8.89
N THR A 198 -9.89 -1.75 -8.99
CA THR A 198 -8.68 -2.47 -8.55
C THR A 198 -7.66 -2.58 -9.68
N HIS A 199 -6.36 -2.58 -9.34
CA HIS A 199 -5.29 -2.91 -10.27
C HIS A 199 -5.57 -4.21 -11.04
N ARG A 200 -6.03 -5.25 -10.34
CA ARG A 200 -6.36 -6.55 -10.94
C ARG A 200 -7.43 -6.45 -12.03
N THR A 201 -8.44 -5.61 -11.85
CA THR A 201 -9.50 -5.41 -12.85
C THR A 201 -8.92 -4.79 -14.13
N LEU A 202 -8.09 -3.74 -14.02
CA LEU A 202 -7.46 -3.11 -15.17
C LEU A 202 -6.45 -4.06 -15.83
N TRP A 203 -5.62 -4.73 -15.04
CA TRP A 203 -4.66 -5.74 -15.53
C TRP A 203 -5.32 -6.85 -16.32
N SER A 204 -6.39 -7.45 -15.79
CA SER A 204 -7.13 -8.51 -16.47
C SER A 204 -7.72 -8.03 -17.80
N ASN A 205 -8.28 -6.82 -17.86
CA ASN A 205 -8.82 -6.26 -19.10
C ASN A 205 -7.71 -5.91 -20.09
N GLY A 206 -6.58 -5.37 -19.65
CA GLY A 206 -5.41 -5.09 -20.49
C GLY A 206 -4.84 -6.36 -21.13
N ASN A 207 -4.65 -7.41 -20.34
CA ASN A 207 -4.15 -8.70 -20.85
C ASN A 207 -5.15 -9.40 -21.80
N THR A 208 -6.46 -9.22 -21.59
CA THR A 208 -7.49 -9.86 -22.42
C THR A 208 -7.74 -9.12 -23.72
N HIS A 209 -7.70 -7.79 -23.72
CA HIS A 209 -8.12 -6.94 -24.85
C HIS A 209 -7.00 -6.08 -25.44
N GLY A 210 -5.76 -6.21 -24.91
CA GLY A 210 -4.64 -5.34 -25.24
C GLY A 210 -4.61 -4.05 -24.40
N TRP A 211 -3.42 -3.49 -24.23
CA TRP A 211 -3.24 -2.31 -23.36
C TRP A 211 -3.81 -1.02 -23.96
N ASP A 212 -3.92 -0.91 -25.29
CA ASP A 212 -4.63 0.20 -25.96
C ASP A 212 -6.11 0.28 -25.58
N PHE A 213 -6.71 -0.85 -25.22
CA PHE A 213 -8.06 -0.90 -24.64
C PHE A 213 -8.13 -0.10 -23.35
N ILE A 214 -7.12 -0.18 -22.49
CA ILE A 214 -7.05 0.61 -21.23
C ILE A 214 -6.94 2.11 -21.54
N GLY A 215 -6.12 2.51 -22.52
CA GLY A 215 -6.07 3.89 -22.99
C GLY A 215 -7.43 4.38 -23.48
N SER A 216 -8.10 3.57 -24.31
CA SER A 216 -9.44 3.88 -24.81
C SER A 216 -10.49 3.95 -23.70
N LEU A 217 -10.40 3.08 -22.70
CA LEU A 217 -11.26 3.14 -21.51
C LEU A 217 -11.09 4.48 -20.79
N PHE A 218 -9.87 4.93 -20.51
CA PHE A 218 -9.62 6.20 -19.81
C PHE A 218 -10.15 7.40 -20.60
N ARG A 219 -9.97 7.42 -21.91
CA ARG A 219 -10.58 8.45 -22.80
C ARG A 219 -12.10 8.44 -22.72
N ASN A 220 -12.73 7.26 -22.76
CA ASN A 220 -14.20 7.13 -22.65
C ASN A 220 -14.71 7.55 -21.26
N LEU A 221 -13.96 7.30 -20.19
CA LEU A 221 -14.30 7.76 -18.84
C LEU A 221 -14.20 9.29 -18.72
N GLY A 222 -13.36 9.93 -19.52
CA GLY A 222 -13.13 11.38 -19.50
C GLY A 222 -12.45 11.84 -18.21
N VAL A 223 -11.50 11.06 -17.68
CA VAL A 223 -10.80 11.35 -16.42
C VAL A 223 -9.60 12.25 -16.63
N GLY A 224 -9.48 13.28 -15.80
CA GLY A 224 -8.33 14.19 -15.79
C GLY A 224 -7.38 13.92 -14.62
N LEU A 225 -7.85 13.29 -13.55
CA LEU A 225 -7.05 12.93 -12.38
C LEU A 225 -7.04 11.41 -12.18
N LYS A 226 -5.84 10.85 -12.03
CA LYS A 226 -5.58 9.46 -11.69
C LYS A 226 -4.91 9.39 -10.33
N ILE A 227 -5.43 8.56 -9.42
CA ILE A 227 -4.89 8.38 -8.07
C ILE A 227 -4.59 6.91 -7.86
N TYR A 228 -3.34 6.60 -7.53
CA TYR A 228 -2.93 5.28 -7.07
C TYR A 228 -2.84 5.26 -5.55
N ASP A 229 -3.55 4.34 -4.93
CA ASP A 229 -3.44 4.08 -3.50
C ASP A 229 -2.45 2.93 -3.25
N GLU A 230 -1.56 3.10 -2.26
CA GLU A 230 -0.45 2.20 -1.97
C GLU A 230 0.41 1.88 -3.21
N ALA A 231 0.84 2.93 -3.92
CA ALA A 231 1.55 2.86 -5.20
C ALA A 231 2.79 1.95 -5.21
N HIS A 232 3.35 1.62 -4.03
CA HIS A 232 4.47 0.69 -3.89
C HIS A 232 4.06 -0.79 -4.07
N MET A 233 2.77 -1.14 -3.99
CA MET A 233 2.31 -2.54 -3.98
C MET A 233 2.30 -3.19 -5.37
N GLU A 234 1.60 -2.58 -6.31
CA GLU A 234 1.33 -3.15 -7.65
C GLU A 234 2.13 -2.42 -8.73
N PHE A 235 3.45 -2.31 -8.51
CA PHE A 235 4.32 -1.45 -9.31
C PHE A 235 4.30 -1.74 -10.81
N HIS A 236 4.43 -3.00 -11.20
CA HIS A 236 4.40 -3.37 -12.63
C HIS A 236 3.03 -3.05 -13.27
N ASN A 237 1.93 -3.39 -12.58
CA ASN A 237 0.58 -3.08 -13.07
C ASN A 237 0.37 -1.56 -13.21
N MET A 238 0.91 -0.79 -12.27
CA MET A 238 0.87 0.66 -12.30
C MET A 238 1.61 1.22 -13.51
N MET A 239 2.82 0.70 -13.80
CA MET A 239 3.60 1.12 -14.96
C MET A 239 2.86 0.83 -16.27
N MET A 240 2.30 -0.36 -16.42
CA MET A 240 1.51 -0.71 -17.60
C MET A 240 0.31 0.23 -17.82
N ILE A 241 -0.41 0.58 -16.77
CA ILE A 241 -1.52 1.56 -16.86
C ILE A 241 -0.98 2.93 -17.27
N ASP A 242 0.15 3.35 -16.70
CA ASP A 242 0.77 4.65 -16.99
C ASP A 242 1.27 4.77 -18.44
N PHE A 243 1.76 3.69 -19.03
CA PHE A 243 2.25 3.69 -20.41
C PHE A 243 1.15 3.91 -21.44
N TYR A 244 -0.08 3.55 -21.13
CA TYR A 244 -1.20 3.61 -22.07
C TYR A 244 -2.25 4.68 -21.71
N THR A 245 -1.98 5.52 -20.70
CA THR A 245 -2.91 6.59 -20.28
C THR A 245 -2.20 7.94 -20.21
N ASN A 246 -2.88 9.01 -20.64
CA ASN A 246 -2.32 10.37 -20.66
C ASN A 246 -3.24 11.36 -19.90
N THR A 247 -3.44 11.10 -18.60
CA THR A 247 -4.25 11.98 -17.75
C THR A 247 -3.52 13.27 -17.41
N ARG A 248 -4.26 14.36 -17.19
CA ARG A 248 -3.70 15.68 -16.84
C ARG A 248 -2.87 15.65 -15.56
N LYS A 249 -3.27 14.83 -14.57
CA LYS A 249 -2.58 14.74 -13.29
C LYS A 249 -2.64 13.33 -12.72
N THR A 250 -1.56 12.88 -12.10
CA THR A 250 -1.45 11.57 -11.44
C THR A 250 -0.86 11.72 -10.04
N PHE A 251 -1.54 11.17 -9.04
CA PHE A 251 -1.05 11.07 -7.66
C PHE A 251 -0.67 9.64 -7.33
N TYR A 252 0.52 9.47 -6.79
CA TYR A 252 1.02 8.21 -6.24
C TYR A 252 1.05 8.31 -4.72
N LEU A 253 0.03 7.76 -4.06
CA LEU A 253 -0.06 7.77 -2.61
C LEU A 253 0.60 6.52 -2.04
N THR A 254 1.43 6.67 -1.03
CA THR A 254 2.11 5.55 -0.41
C THR A 254 2.51 5.87 1.03
N ALA A 255 2.60 4.84 1.86
CA ALA A 255 3.21 4.95 3.19
C ALA A 255 4.71 4.59 3.16
N ASN A 256 5.20 4.04 2.04
CA ASN A 256 6.57 3.61 1.92
C ASN A 256 7.06 3.73 0.48
N MET A 257 8.17 4.40 0.29
CA MET A 257 8.85 4.50 -1.00
C MET A 257 9.94 3.43 -1.20
N GLU A 258 9.82 2.29 -0.50
CA GLU A 258 10.73 1.16 -0.63
C GLU A 258 9.97 -0.11 -1.01
N ARG A 259 10.62 -0.99 -1.77
CA ARG A 259 10.12 -2.34 -2.10
C ARG A 259 10.98 -3.41 -1.42
N SER A 260 10.41 -4.59 -1.21
CA SER A 260 11.05 -5.68 -0.46
C SER A 260 12.22 -6.35 -1.17
N GLY A 261 12.31 -6.27 -2.51
CA GLY A 261 13.40 -6.83 -3.31
C GLY A 261 14.41 -5.75 -3.66
N TRP A 262 15.72 -6.01 -3.50
CA TRP A 262 16.78 -5.05 -3.83
C TRP A 262 16.69 -4.56 -5.29
N ASP A 263 16.59 -5.47 -6.26
CA ASP A 263 16.47 -5.11 -7.69
C ASP A 263 15.20 -4.33 -7.98
N GLU A 264 14.04 -4.80 -7.49
CA GLU A 264 12.77 -4.10 -7.66
C GLU A 264 12.78 -2.72 -7.00
N ASN A 265 13.42 -2.60 -5.83
CA ASN A 265 13.54 -1.32 -5.15
C ASN A 265 14.41 -0.34 -5.95
N ASN A 266 15.50 -0.81 -6.53
CA ASN A 266 16.35 0.02 -7.37
C ASN A 266 15.61 0.55 -8.61
N VAL A 267 14.83 -0.30 -9.28
CA VAL A 267 13.98 0.14 -10.41
C VAL A 267 12.95 1.16 -9.93
N PHE A 268 12.24 0.86 -8.84
CA PHE A 268 11.22 1.74 -8.26
C PHE A 268 11.79 3.11 -7.90
N GLN A 269 12.95 3.19 -7.22
CA GLN A 269 13.58 4.46 -6.88
C GLN A 269 13.98 5.27 -8.13
N ARG A 270 14.43 4.61 -9.18
CA ARG A 270 14.81 5.26 -10.44
C ARG A 270 13.63 5.82 -11.19
N VAL A 271 12.53 5.06 -11.26
CA VAL A 271 11.27 5.48 -11.91
C VAL A 271 10.69 6.74 -11.30
N PHE A 272 10.86 6.94 -10.00
CA PHE A 272 10.36 8.12 -9.29
C PHE A 272 11.44 9.18 -9.01
N LYS A 273 12.63 9.07 -9.61
CA LYS A 273 13.78 9.94 -9.30
C LYS A 273 13.48 11.41 -9.54
N SER A 274 12.82 11.73 -10.65
CA SER A 274 12.48 13.10 -11.05
C SER A 274 11.04 13.50 -10.73
N VAL A 275 10.27 12.62 -10.07
CA VAL A 275 8.90 12.94 -9.65
C VAL A 275 8.93 13.66 -8.30
N PRO A 276 8.38 14.88 -8.19
CA PRO A 276 8.29 15.59 -6.92
C PRO A 276 7.58 14.78 -5.85
N ARG A 277 8.15 14.79 -4.66
CA ARG A 277 7.71 13.96 -3.54
C ARG A 277 7.48 14.79 -2.29
N PHE A 278 6.30 14.67 -1.72
CA PHE A 278 6.06 15.00 -0.33
C PHE A 278 6.57 13.81 0.51
N ASP A 279 7.53 14.05 1.37
CA ASP A 279 8.11 13.02 2.23
C ASP A 279 7.97 13.49 3.68
N GLN A 280 7.03 12.87 4.39
CA GLN A 280 6.70 13.21 5.77
C GLN A 280 7.94 13.27 6.67
N VAL A 281 8.82 12.26 6.57
CA VAL A 281 10.02 12.14 7.42
C VAL A 281 11.03 13.23 7.09
N LYS A 282 11.27 13.50 5.80
CA LYS A 282 12.23 14.54 5.37
C LYS A 282 11.75 15.95 5.69
N LEU A 283 10.43 16.15 5.78
CA LEU A 283 9.84 17.44 6.15
C LEU A 283 9.71 17.63 7.65
N GLY A 284 10.19 16.70 8.47
CA GLY A 284 10.22 16.82 9.92
C GLY A 284 8.92 16.44 10.65
N TYR A 285 7.93 15.90 9.96
CA TYR A 285 6.69 15.39 10.58
C TYR A 285 6.94 14.02 11.22
N THR A 286 7.79 13.95 12.23
CA THR A 286 8.23 12.69 12.87
C THR A 286 7.33 12.20 14.00
N GLU A 287 6.25 12.93 14.30
CA GLU A 287 5.43 12.69 15.52
C GLU A 287 4.35 11.62 15.39
N SER A 288 4.23 10.96 14.22
CA SER A 288 3.05 10.16 13.89
C SER A 288 2.76 8.96 14.83
N LYS A 289 3.77 8.42 15.50
CA LYS A 289 3.61 7.27 16.40
C LYS A 289 3.99 7.52 17.87
N ARG A 290 4.11 8.79 18.28
CA ARG A 290 4.39 9.14 19.68
C ARG A 290 3.25 8.76 20.65
N HIS A 291 2.11 8.32 20.15
CA HIS A 291 1.03 7.74 20.95
C HIS A 291 1.20 6.23 21.19
N ILE A 292 2.29 5.61 20.72
CA ILE A 292 2.54 4.17 20.87
C ILE A 292 3.78 3.94 21.72
N THR A 293 3.62 3.19 22.83
CA THR A 293 4.72 2.56 23.58
C THR A 293 4.92 1.15 23.05
N MET A 294 6.15 0.80 22.69
CA MET A 294 6.51 -0.53 22.20
C MET A 294 7.12 -1.36 23.32
N PHE A 295 6.59 -2.56 23.53
CA PHE A 295 7.21 -3.60 24.36
C PHE A 295 7.88 -4.63 23.47
N VAL A 296 9.17 -4.87 23.68
CA VAL A 296 9.93 -5.94 23.02
C VAL A 296 10.13 -7.06 24.03
N ASN A 297 9.39 -8.15 23.86
CA ASN A 297 9.54 -9.33 24.71
C ASN A 297 10.51 -10.31 24.04
N LYS A 298 11.75 -10.36 24.55
CA LYS A 298 12.77 -11.32 24.10
C LYS A 298 12.71 -12.56 24.95
N TYR A 299 12.49 -13.70 24.34
CA TYR A 299 12.51 -15.01 25.01
C TYR A 299 13.27 -16.02 24.16
N ASN A 300 13.52 -17.20 24.69
CA ASN A 300 14.17 -18.29 23.99
C ASN A 300 13.32 -19.56 24.15
N SER A 301 12.68 -19.96 23.07
CA SER A 301 11.84 -21.17 23.03
C SER A 301 12.62 -22.47 23.05
N HIS A 302 13.97 -22.42 23.01
CA HIS A 302 14.85 -23.59 22.98
C HIS A 302 14.49 -24.62 21.88
N PRO A 303 14.36 -24.20 20.60
CA PRO A 303 13.93 -25.09 19.54
C PRO A 303 14.95 -26.21 19.31
N SER A 304 14.46 -27.42 19.06
CA SER A 304 15.30 -28.53 18.65
C SER A 304 15.89 -28.31 17.25
N VAL A 305 16.92 -29.08 16.88
CA VAL A 305 17.50 -29.05 15.52
C VAL A 305 16.43 -29.37 14.47
N LYS A 306 15.48 -30.27 14.79
CA LYS A 306 14.36 -30.64 13.92
C LYS A 306 13.42 -29.47 13.71
N ASP A 307 13.09 -28.71 14.75
CA ASP A 307 12.23 -27.51 14.66
C ASP A 307 12.91 -26.40 13.86
N MET A 308 14.18 -26.14 14.13
CA MET A 308 14.97 -25.19 13.33
C MET A 308 15.04 -25.57 11.86
N SER A 309 15.15 -26.87 11.55
CA SER A 309 15.17 -27.36 10.17
C SER A 309 13.82 -27.24 9.49
N ALA A 310 12.71 -27.54 10.20
CA ALA A 310 11.34 -27.42 9.69
C ALA A 310 10.97 -25.97 9.36
N CYS A 311 11.56 -24.99 10.07
CA CYS A 311 11.38 -23.58 9.80
C CYS A 311 12.32 -23.02 8.70
N LYS A 312 13.16 -23.83 8.06
CA LYS A 312 13.95 -23.46 6.89
C LYS A 312 13.15 -23.76 5.61
N GLY A 313 12.87 -22.74 4.83
CA GLY A 313 12.24 -22.87 3.51
C GLY A 313 13.25 -22.64 2.37
N VAL A 314 12.88 -23.00 1.15
CA VAL A 314 13.70 -22.81 -0.07
C VAL A 314 14.04 -21.33 -0.31
N GLN A 315 13.15 -20.43 0.08
CA GLN A 315 13.29 -18.98 -0.09
C GLN A 315 13.66 -18.25 1.21
N GLY A 316 14.10 -18.96 2.24
CA GLY A 316 14.46 -18.40 3.54
C GLY A 316 13.61 -18.94 4.70
N PHE A 317 13.36 -18.14 5.73
CA PHE A 317 12.63 -18.57 6.92
C PHE A 317 11.14 -18.84 6.64
N ASN A 318 10.65 -20.04 6.98
CA ASN A 318 9.26 -20.45 6.81
C ASN A 318 8.42 -20.01 8.02
N LYS A 319 7.75 -18.89 7.87
CA LYS A 319 6.92 -18.30 8.93
C LYS A 319 5.68 -19.13 9.30
N ASN A 320 5.15 -19.95 8.36
CA ASN A 320 3.99 -20.80 8.64
C ASN A 320 4.40 -21.98 9.53
N SER A 321 5.51 -22.65 9.21
CA SER A 321 6.06 -23.71 10.08
C SER A 321 6.47 -23.16 11.46
N TYR A 322 6.94 -21.92 11.52
CA TYR A 322 7.20 -21.26 12.79
C TYR A 322 5.92 -20.99 13.59
N SER A 323 4.83 -20.59 12.93
CA SER A 323 3.54 -20.40 13.60
C SER A 323 2.97 -21.69 14.16
N ASP A 324 3.15 -22.85 13.45
CA ASP A 324 2.80 -24.16 13.98
C ASP A 324 3.68 -24.53 15.18
N TYR A 325 4.99 -24.26 15.10
CA TYR A 325 5.90 -24.50 16.23
C TYR A 325 5.48 -23.70 17.48
N GLN A 326 5.14 -22.42 17.34
CA GLN A 326 4.70 -21.58 18.44
C GLN A 326 3.49 -22.14 19.19
N VAL A 327 2.45 -22.58 18.48
CA VAL A 327 1.21 -23.03 19.10
C VAL A 327 1.21 -24.51 19.53
N GLU A 328 2.13 -25.32 19.02
CA GLU A 328 2.15 -26.77 19.25
C GLU A 328 3.31 -27.22 20.16
N ARG A 329 4.43 -26.49 20.18
CA ARG A 329 5.70 -27.00 20.77
C ARG A 329 6.51 -25.96 21.54
N ASP A 330 6.12 -24.70 21.53
CA ASP A 330 6.77 -23.65 22.30
C ASP A 330 6.07 -23.49 23.65
N ASP A 331 6.62 -24.10 24.68
CA ASP A 331 6.04 -24.11 26.04
C ASP A 331 5.91 -22.70 26.66
N GLN A 332 6.67 -21.71 26.17
CA GLN A 332 6.64 -20.34 26.70
C GLN A 332 5.66 -19.43 25.94
N PHE A 333 5.21 -19.83 24.76
CA PHE A 333 4.43 -18.96 23.88
C PHE A 333 3.10 -18.53 24.53
N PHE A 334 2.33 -19.48 25.03
CA PHE A 334 1.05 -19.20 25.68
C PHE A 334 1.24 -18.48 27.02
N ASP A 335 2.24 -18.83 27.82
CA ASP A 335 2.54 -18.13 29.07
C ASP A 335 2.82 -16.63 28.84
N ILE A 336 3.47 -16.29 27.73
CA ILE A 336 3.73 -14.90 27.38
C ILE A 336 2.44 -14.21 26.92
N LEU A 337 1.65 -14.86 26.05
CA LEU A 337 0.38 -14.31 25.58
C LEU A 337 -0.61 -14.11 26.73
N ASP A 338 -0.74 -15.10 27.62
CA ASP A 338 -1.63 -15.06 28.78
C ASP A 338 -1.35 -13.85 29.66
N ARG A 339 -0.08 -13.58 29.96
CA ARG A 339 0.30 -12.40 30.75
C ARG A 339 -0.13 -11.09 30.08
N TYR A 340 0.05 -10.97 28.76
CA TYR A 340 -0.34 -9.73 28.06
C TYR A 340 -1.85 -9.60 27.90
N VAL A 341 -2.56 -10.67 27.56
CA VAL A 341 -4.02 -10.66 27.43
C VAL A 341 -4.68 -10.41 28.79
N ASP A 342 -4.24 -11.08 29.85
CA ASP A 342 -4.74 -10.84 31.21
C ASP A 342 -4.55 -9.38 31.62
N MET A 343 -3.32 -8.85 31.46
CA MET A 343 -3.00 -7.50 31.89
C MET A 343 -3.71 -6.43 31.05
N MET A 344 -3.72 -6.57 29.74
CA MET A 344 -4.16 -5.51 28.83
C MET A 344 -5.64 -5.62 28.49
N THR A 345 -6.12 -6.83 28.19
CA THR A 345 -7.50 -7.03 27.72
C THR A 345 -8.43 -7.25 28.93
N VAL A 346 -8.12 -8.22 29.78
CA VAL A 346 -9.01 -8.59 30.88
C VAL A 346 -9.02 -7.54 32.00
N LYS A 347 -7.84 -7.15 32.50
CA LYS A 347 -7.76 -6.22 33.64
C LYS A 347 -7.97 -4.75 33.25
N LYS A 348 -7.46 -4.31 32.10
CA LYS A 348 -7.55 -2.91 31.66
C LYS A 348 -8.72 -2.65 30.70
N GLY A 349 -9.39 -3.68 30.19
CA GLY A 349 -10.46 -3.56 29.20
C GLY A 349 -9.98 -2.99 27.86
N TYR A 350 -8.72 -3.19 27.50
CA TYR A 350 -8.17 -2.68 26.26
C TYR A 350 -8.45 -3.64 25.10
N ARG A 351 -9.03 -3.13 24.05
CA ARG A 351 -9.24 -3.88 22.84
C ARG A 351 -7.91 -4.29 22.23
N THR A 352 -7.73 -5.60 22.01
CA THR A 352 -6.44 -6.20 21.66
C THR A 352 -6.51 -6.98 20.34
N LEU A 353 -5.47 -6.84 19.51
CA LEU A 353 -5.25 -7.61 18.30
C LEU A 353 -4.02 -8.49 18.47
N ILE A 354 -4.15 -9.80 18.22
CA ILE A 354 -3.03 -10.74 18.09
C ILE A 354 -2.80 -11.06 16.62
N LEU A 355 -1.56 -10.93 16.16
CA LEU A 355 -1.15 -11.23 14.80
C LEU A 355 -0.23 -12.47 14.76
N VAL A 356 -0.66 -13.48 13.99
CA VAL A 356 0.10 -14.72 13.74
C VAL A 356 0.23 -14.99 12.24
N SER A 357 1.12 -15.88 11.83
CA SER A 357 1.39 -16.10 10.39
C SER A 357 0.41 -17.05 9.72
N LYS A 358 -0.31 -17.90 10.47
CA LYS A 358 -1.13 -18.99 9.92
C LYS A 358 -2.56 -18.94 10.46
N ILE A 359 -3.55 -19.21 9.59
CA ILE A 359 -4.98 -19.18 9.95
C ILE A 359 -5.31 -20.26 10.98
N SER A 360 -4.76 -21.48 10.86
CA SER A 360 -4.99 -22.54 11.84
C SER A 360 -4.50 -22.17 13.24
N SER A 361 -3.39 -21.44 13.35
CA SER A 361 -2.90 -20.94 14.64
C SER A 361 -3.84 -19.91 15.27
N CYS A 362 -4.63 -19.16 14.47
CA CYS A 362 -5.64 -18.26 15.01
C CYS A 362 -6.73 -19.01 15.77
N GLU A 363 -7.17 -20.16 15.25
CA GLU A 363 -8.23 -20.96 15.90
C GLU A 363 -7.72 -21.60 17.21
N ILE A 364 -6.49 -22.12 17.22
CA ILE A 364 -5.88 -22.70 18.42
C ILE A 364 -5.76 -21.64 19.54
N ILE A 365 -5.32 -20.43 19.20
CA ILE A 365 -5.21 -19.32 20.15
C ILE A 365 -6.61 -18.89 20.65
N LYS A 366 -7.61 -18.88 19.77
CA LYS A 366 -9.00 -18.58 20.16
C LYS A 366 -9.52 -19.60 21.16
N GLU A 367 -9.34 -20.90 20.89
CA GLU A 367 -9.77 -21.99 21.77
C GLU A 367 -9.10 -21.89 23.13
N HIS A 368 -7.80 -21.60 23.19
CA HIS A 368 -7.06 -21.41 24.42
C HIS A 368 -7.66 -20.28 25.28
N PHE A 369 -7.85 -19.09 24.69
CA PHE A 369 -8.39 -17.95 25.45
C PHE A 369 -9.88 -18.08 25.76
N ALA A 370 -10.68 -18.78 24.94
CA ALA A 370 -12.07 -19.06 25.24
C ALA A 370 -12.23 -19.99 26.44
N GLN A 371 -11.29 -20.92 26.64
CA GLN A 371 -11.26 -21.79 27.82
C GLN A 371 -10.80 -21.00 29.06
N LEU A 372 -9.79 -20.14 28.92
CA LEU A 372 -9.21 -19.39 30.04
C LEU A 372 -10.12 -18.24 30.49
N TYR A 373 -10.80 -17.56 29.55
CA TYR A 373 -11.66 -16.41 29.79
C TYR A 373 -13.03 -16.59 29.11
N PRO A 374 -13.95 -17.38 29.66
CA PRO A 374 -15.24 -17.71 29.03
C PRO A 374 -16.15 -16.49 28.77
N ASN A 375 -15.94 -15.39 29.49
CA ASN A 375 -16.74 -14.18 29.35
C ASN A 375 -16.12 -13.14 28.41
N LEU A 376 -14.91 -13.39 27.88
CA LEU A 376 -14.25 -12.48 26.97
C LEU A 376 -14.81 -12.67 25.55
N SER A 377 -15.14 -11.58 24.87
CA SER A 377 -15.55 -11.62 23.47
C SER A 377 -14.33 -11.81 22.56
N ILE A 378 -14.24 -12.97 21.89
CA ILE A 378 -13.07 -13.37 21.11
C ILE A 378 -13.46 -13.70 19.69
N GLY A 379 -12.90 -12.98 18.71
CA GLY A 379 -13.13 -13.18 17.28
C GLY A 379 -11.86 -13.54 16.49
N VAL A 380 -12.01 -14.43 15.52
CA VAL A 380 -10.96 -14.69 14.52
C VAL A 380 -11.33 -14.00 13.22
N TYR A 381 -10.45 -13.09 12.77
CA TYR A 381 -10.61 -12.40 11.49
C TYR A 381 -9.70 -13.03 10.43
N ASN A 382 -10.29 -13.75 9.48
CA ASN A 382 -9.53 -14.37 8.39
C ASN A 382 -10.32 -14.37 7.06
N SER A 383 -9.72 -14.93 6.01
CA SER A 383 -10.33 -14.96 4.67
C SER A 383 -11.51 -15.95 4.55
N SER A 384 -11.64 -16.91 5.46
CA SER A 384 -12.66 -17.98 5.40
C SER A 384 -14.02 -17.60 6.00
N ILE A 385 -14.07 -16.56 6.85
CA ILE A 385 -15.33 -16.08 7.40
C ILE A 385 -16.06 -15.13 6.44
N ASP A 386 -17.39 -15.11 6.51
CA ASP A 386 -18.21 -14.27 5.65
C ASP A 386 -18.10 -12.77 6.00
N LYS A 387 -18.67 -11.92 5.16
CA LYS A 387 -18.54 -10.47 5.30
C LYS A 387 -19.24 -9.91 6.55
N LYS A 388 -20.36 -10.52 6.96
CA LYS A 388 -21.15 -10.07 8.11
C LYS A 388 -20.39 -10.38 9.40
N GLU A 389 -19.83 -11.60 9.47
CA GLU A 389 -19.00 -12.03 10.60
C GLU A 389 -17.69 -11.22 10.68
N LYS A 390 -17.05 -10.90 9.54
CA LYS A 390 -15.90 -9.98 9.52
C LYS A 390 -16.20 -8.65 10.16
N GLN A 391 -17.34 -8.05 9.83
CA GLN A 391 -17.74 -6.77 10.38
C GLN A 391 -18.02 -6.88 11.88
N ARG A 392 -18.73 -7.94 12.31
CA ARG A 392 -19.01 -8.21 13.72
C ARG A 392 -17.70 -8.29 14.55
N VAL A 393 -16.74 -9.09 14.06
CA VAL A 393 -15.43 -9.24 14.74
C VAL A 393 -14.73 -7.88 14.89
N LEU A 394 -14.73 -7.06 13.82
CA LEU A 394 -14.08 -5.75 13.85
C LEU A 394 -14.80 -4.71 14.73
N ASP A 395 -16.10 -4.85 14.93
CA ASP A 395 -16.89 -3.86 15.67
C ASP A 395 -17.08 -4.25 17.14
N GLU A 396 -17.24 -5.54 17.45
CA GLU A 396 -17.73 -6.00 18.74
C GLU A 396 -16.68 -6.71 19.59
N ASP A 397 -15.78 -7.54 19.00
CA ASP A 397 -14.90 -8.40 19.78
C ASP A 397 -13.78 -7.61 20.49
N GLU A 398 -13.53 -7.97 21.75
CA GLU A 398 -12.50 -7.36 22.62
C GLU A 398 -11.11 -7.90 22.32
N LEU A 399 -11.01 -9.21 22.05
CA LEU A 399 -9.79 -9.88 21.61
C LEU A 399 -9.96 -10.37 20.18
N ILE A 400 -9.18 -9.82 19.26
CA ILE A 400 -9.20 -10.16 17.83
C ILE A 400 -7.92 -10.91 17.49
N ILE A 401 -8.04 -12.06 16.84
CA ILE A 401 -6.91 -12.86 16.39
C ILE A 401 -6.93 -12.93 14.86
N SER A 402 -5.81 -12.63 14.22
CA SER A 402 -5.75 -12.56 12.76
C SER A 402 -4.35 -12.85 12.23
N THR A 403 -4.24 -12.93 10.90
CA THR A 403 -2.96 -12.83 10.20
C THR A 403 -2.81 -11.46 9.56
N SER A 404 -1.57 -10.95 9.45
CA SER A 404 -1.33 -9.69 8.72
C SER A 404 -1.85 -9.73 7.28
N ALA A 405 -1.83 -10.93 6.65
CA ALA A 405 -2.35 -11.12 5.30
C ALA A 405 -3.88 -11.02 5.22
N SER A 406 -4.60 -11.55 6.22
CA SER A 406 -6.07 -11.56 6.28
C SER A 406 -6.63 -10.20 6.64
N LEU A 407 -6.04 -9.51 7.61
CA LEU A 407 -6.48 -8.19 8.03
C LEU A 407 -6.29 -7.14 6.91
N GLY A 408 -5.39 -7.40 5.96
CA GLY A 408 -5.12 -6.51 4.85
C GLY A 408 -4.49 -5.18 5.29
N PHE A 409 -4.43 -4.20 4.37
CA PHE A 409 -3.77 -2.92 4.61
C PHE A 409 -4.71 -1.81 5.09
N SER A 410 -6.03 -1.98 4.95
CA SER A 410 -7.02 -0.90 5.08
C SER A 410 -8.09 -1.11 6.15
N GLU A 411 -8.14 -2.29 6.77
CA GLU A 411 -9.14 -2.54 7.80
C GLU A 411 -8.87 -1.69 9.04
N THR A 412 -9.91 -1.08 9.57
CA THR A 412 -9.85 -0.27 10.78
C THR A 412 -10.55 -1.01 11.90
N ILE A 413 -9.86 -1.21 13.02
CA ILE A 413 -10.46 -1.73 14.24
C ILE A 413 -10.72 -0.54 15.15
N ALA A 414 -11.99 -0.29 15.44
CA ALA A 414 -12.36 0.82 16.31
C ALA A 414 -11.81 0.62 17.72
N ASN A 415 -11.28 1.69 18.33
CA ASN A 415 -10.76 1.69 19.71
C ASN A 415 -9.65 0.66 19.99
N LEU A 416 -8.92 0.19 18.99
CA LEU A 416 -7.81 -0.73 19.19
C LEU A 416 -6.68 -0.05 19.99
N ARG A 417 -6.35 -0.58 21.16
CA ARG A 417 -5.30 -0.04 22.05
C ARG A 417 -4.05 -0.89 22.12
N VAL A 418 -4.17 -2.20 21.83
CA VAL A 418 -3.05 -3.14 21.95
C VAL A 418 -2.93 -3.95 20.67
N ALA A 419 -1.72 -4.10 20.15
CA ALA A 419 -1.41 -5.03 19.09
C ALA A 419 -0.22 -5.90 19.52
N ILE A 420 -0.42 -7.22 19.54
CA ILE A 420 0.60 -8.22 19.88
C ILE A 420 1.04 -8.88 18.58
N ASN A 421 2.29 -8.69 18.21
CA ASN A 421 2.86 -9.32 17.03
C ASN A 421 3.63 -10.58 17.38
N CYS A 422 3.13 -11.71 16.93
CA CYS A 422 3.77 -13.02 17.04
C CYS A 422 4.37 -13.50 15.70
N GLU A 423 4.19 -12.72 14.63
CA GLU A 423 4.69 -13.11 13.30
C GLU A 423 6.19 -12.87 13.15
N ALA A 424 6.86 -13.84 12.53
CA ALA A 424 8.22 -13.66 12.03
C ALA A 424 8.19 -13.03 10.62
N PHE A 425 8.67 -11.81 10.48
CA PHE A 425 8.76 -11.15 9.18
C PHE A 425 10.02 -10.30 9.04
N ARG A 426 10.59 -10.33 7.85
CA ARG A 426 11.75 -9.50 7.48
C ARG A 426 11.32 -8.11 6.99
N SER A 427 10.13 -8.03 6.39
CA SER A 427 9.66 -6.82 5.71
C SER A 427 9.42 -5.68 6.67
N LYS A 428 10.11 -4.56 6.46
CA LYS A 428 9.86 -3.28 7.13
C LYS A 428 8.42 -2.80 6.90
N ILE A 429 7.86 -3.12 5.74
CA ILE A 429 6.49 -2.76 5.34
C ILE A 429 5.48 -3.45 6.25
N THR A 430 5.63 -4.76 6.48
CA THR A 430 4.72 -5.53 7.34
C THR A 430 4.75 -5.02 8.79
N GLY A 431 5.93 -4.69 9.32
CA GLY A 431 6.05 -4.12 10.67
C GLY A 431 5.37 -2.76 10.82
N ASN A 432 5.50 -1.89 9.83
CA ASN A 432 4.80 -0.60 9.82
C ASN A 432 3.29 -0.76 9.74
N GLN A 433 2.81 -1.76 9.03
CA GLN A 433 1.38 -2.04 8.88
C GLN A 433 0.79 -2.62 10.15
N ALA A 434 1.49 -3.52 10.83
CA ALA A 434 1.06 -4.07 12.11
C ALA A 434 0.92 -2.96 13.16
N SER A 435 1.95 -2.13 13.34
CA SER A 435 1.90 -0.98 14.26
C SER A 435 0.96 0.14 13.79
N GLY A 436 0.77 0.31 12.50
CA GLY A 436 -0.14 1.29 11.89
C GLY A 436 -1.64 1.00 12.13
N ARG A 437 -1.97 -0.18 12.68
CA ARG A 437 -3.33 -0.48 13.17
C ARG A 437 -3.70 0.30 14.42
N LEU A 438 -2.70 0.62 15.23
CA LEU A 438 -2.85 1.44 16.43
C LEU A 438 -2.96 2.91 16.02
N ARG A 439 -4.19 3.36 15.78
CA ARG A 439 -4.48 4.75 15.44
C ARG A 439 -4.49 5.62 16.68
N ARG A 440 -4.22 6.91 16.52
CA ARG A 440 -4.36 7.87 17.60
C ARG A 440 -5.85 7.96 17.99
N LEU A 441 -6.17 7.61 19.22
CA LEU A 441 -7.53 7.59 19.77
C LEU A 441 -7.89 8.92 20.47
N GLY A 442 -6.88 9.71 20.80
CA GLY A 442 -6.98 11.00 21.49
C GLY A 442 -5.58 11.47 21.89
N ASP A 443 -5.46 12.71 22.35
CA ASP A 443 -4.16 13.32 22.64
C ASP A 443 -3.43 12.64 23.80
N ASP A 444 -4.14 12.17 24.81
CA ASP A 444 -3.59 11.55 26.02
C ASP A 444 -3.75 10.03 26.05
N ILE A 445 -4.27 9.41 24.98
CA ILE A 445 -4.53 7.97 24.95
C ILE A 445 -3.32 7.25 24.35
N MET A 446 -2.60 6.51 25.20
CA MET A 446 -1.50 5.65 24.77
C MET A 446 -1.99 4.32 24.22
N CYS A 447 -1.40 3.90 23.09
CA CYS A 447 -1.52 2.58 22.52
C CYS A 447 -0.26 1.74 22.80
N TYR A 448 -0.36 0.43 22.71
CA TYR A 448 0.71 -0.50 23.03
C TYR A 448 0.96 -1.46 21.88
N TYR A 449 2.19 -1.48 21.40
CA TYR A 449 2.64 -2.47 20.42
C TYR A 449 3.60 -3.44 21.08
N ILE A 450 3.25 -4.72 21.11
CA ILE A 450 4.03 -5.77 21.76
C ILE A 450 4.60 -6.66 20.67
N GLU A 451 5.92 -6.80 20.61
CA GLU A 451 6.61 -7.67 19.67
C GLU A 451 7.28 -8.82 20.40
N LEU A 452 6.89 -10.05 20.06
CA LEU A 452 7.51 -11.26 20.57
C LEU A 452 8.72 -11.60 19.70
N VAL A 453 9.89 -11.71 20.33
CA VAL A 453 11.16 -11.97 19.64
C VAL A 453 11.77 -13.25 20.19
N ASP A 454 11.52 -14.36 19.53
CA ASP A 454 12.13 -15.64 19.89
C ASP A 454 13.61 -15.66 19.48
N THR A 455 14.47 -15.60 20.49
CA THR A 455 15.93 -15.61 20.33
C THR A 455 16.50 -17.00 20.07
N GLY A 456 15.70 -18.07 20.18
CA GLY A 456 16.08 -19.43 19.80
C GLY A 456 16.33 -19.57 18.29
N PHE A 457 15.63 -18.76 17.46
CA PHE A 457 15.82 -18.75 16.02
C PHE A 457 16.70 -17.57 15.56
N SER A 458 17.87 -17.89 15.01
CA SER A 458 18.83 -16.87 14.50
C SER A 458 18.20 -15.96 13.43
N SER A 459 17.32 -16.50 12.59
CA SER A 459 16.60 -15.73 11.57
C SER A 459 15.70 -14.66 12.18
N ILE A 460 14.98 -14.97 13.26
CA ILE A 460 14.09 -14.00 13.94
C ILE A 460 14.92 -12.89 14.60
N ARG A 461 16.02 -13.26 15.26
CA ARG A 461 16.97 -12.27 15.82
C ARG A 461 17.48 -11.29 14.76
N ALA A 462 17.92 -11.82 13.61
CA ALA A 462 18.44 -11.00 12.53
C ALA A 462 17.35 -10.07 11.95
N GLN A 463 16.17 -10.60 11.70
CA GLN A 463 15.00 -9.83 11.21
C GLN A 463 14.60 -8.72 12.18
N PHE A 464 14.58 -8.99 13.48
CA PHE A 464 14.27 -7.98 14.50
C PHE A 464 15.33 -6.88 14.51
N LYS A 465 16.64 -7.23 14.50
CA LYS A 465 17.74 -6.26 14.47
C LYS A 465 17.66 -5.29 13.29
N GLU A 466 17.24 -5.75 12.11
CA GLU A 466 17.03 -4.90 10.94
C GLU A 466 15.90 -3.86 11.15
N ARG A 467 14.86 -4.20 11.95
CA ARG A 467 13.73 -3.31 12.23
C ARG A 467 13.96 -2.40 13.43
N GLU A 468 14.72 -2.84 14.41
CA GLU A 468 14.92 -2.16 15.70
C GLU A 468 15.42 -0.71 15.55
N ALA A 469 16.35 -0.48 14.64
CA ALA A 469 16.90 0.87 14.39
C ALA A 469 15.81 1.87 13.96
N ARG A 470 14.84 1.40 13.19
CA ARG A 470 13.70 2.22 12.73
C ARG A 470 12.66 2.42 13.82
N TYR A 471 12.38 1.42 14.63
CA TYR A 471 11.45 1.55 15.75
C TYR A 471 11.86 2.65 16.72
N LYS A 472 13.16 2.83 16.97
CA LYS A 472 13.72 3.89 17.82
C LYS A 472 13.36 5.31 17.36
N THR A 473 13.12 5.49 16.07
CA THR A 473 12.74 6.80 15.50
C THR A 473 11.23 7.02 15.39
N GLN A 474 10.43 5.96 15.54
CA GLN A 474 8.99 6.01 15.26
C GLN A 474 8.11 5.98 16.52
N PHE A 475 8.48 5.19 17.53
CA PHE A 475 7.67 5.03 18.73
C PHE A 475 8.03 6.07 19.79
N LYS A 476 7.09 6.36 20.69
CA LYS A 476 7.32 7.26 21.83
C LYS A 476 8.42 6.71 22.73
N GLU A 477 8.34 5.42 23.00
CA GLU A 477 9.21 4.71 23.92
C GLU A 477 9.32 3.24 23.51
N ILE A 478 10.47 2.63 23.72
CA ILE A 478 10.70 1.19 23.55
C ILE A 478 11.18 0.59 24.85
N ILE A 479 10.41 -0.35 25.37
CA ILE A 479 10.69 -1.04 26.63
C ILE A 479 11.05 -2.49 26.30
N TYR A 480 12.22 -2.92 26.73
CA TYR A 480 12.67 -4.30 26.57
C TYR A 480 12.33 -5.11 27.81
N ILE A 481 11.51 -6.15 27.61
CA ILE A 481 11.14 -7.13 28.63
C ILE A 481 12.10 -8.31 28.54
N LYS A 482 12.69 -8.65 29.68
CA LYS A 482 13.59 -9.82 29.81
C LYS A 482 12.81 -11.01 30.34
#